data_4afadc9b53beb82b3e05d36054e2f627
#
_entry.id   4afadc9b53beb82b3e05d36054e2f627
#
_cell.length_a   1.000
_cell.length_b   1.000
_cell.length_c   1.000
_cell.angle_alpha   90.00
_cell.angle_beta   90.00
_cell.angle_gamma   90.00
#
_symmetry.space_group_name_H-M   'P 1'
#
loop_
_entity.id
_entity.type
_entity.pdbx_description
1 polymer ?
#
loop_
_entity_poly.entity_id
_entity_poly.type
_entity_poly.pdbx_seq_one_letter_code
_entity_poly.pdbx_strand_id
1 'polypeptide(L)'
;QSFLLKTHQTDNLSNRYALLNSLIDEKLILNYSHNKRILENPQIILKKDRAYKQLLLNTYHNSKVIQKIKVTDNELRRLFTYYKTRLHVRHLYAIDLETIREIDEQLKSGVQWEILADTYFDDPILKENGGDIGWYKMGELDPSFEIAAFGSMDGEISDPVKTSNGFSIIQVLEKEKDILLTEKEYQLNKEWLKQMAVTYKKLPELRNFTDKVAQNLAIRFDNEGLVEILDELNNNQEENVSHNQTPAAFTGSSNIITVEKCLMDLAKLSERQFKRIRTIKTLKSVLSGILVRNKMINDAENLGLHRTDMFQENLNQEHTSLILKDVMNDIIIDSGSVNWQNEYFKFRNGLAVKSKIFIDSTQVKSFPMVMEASL
;
A
#
# COMPACT_ATOMS: atom_id res chain seq x y z
N GLN A 1 26.66 5.77 3.60
CA GLN A 1 26.24 7.03 4.29
C GLN A 1 24.73 7.24 4.19
N SER A 2 24.15 7.26 2.99
CA SER A 2 22.71 7.48 2.81
C SER A 2 21.83 6.44 3.53
N PHE A 3 22.30 5.21 3.71
CA PHE A 3 21.58 4.17 4.43
C PHE A 3 21.53 4.43 5.95
N LEU A 4 22.66 4.79 6.57
CA LEU A 4 22.71 5.12 7.99
C LEU A 4 21.82 6.32 8.32
N LEU A 5 21.82 7.34 7.45
CA LEU A 5 20.92 8.49 7.56
C LEU A 5 19.44 8.11 7.43
N LYS A 6 19.10 7.24 6.47
CA LYS A 6 17.73 6.75 6.27
C LYS A 6 17.21 5.88 7.42
N THR A 7 18.09 5.19 8.14
CA THR A 7 17.73 4.30 9.26
C THR A 7 17.85 4.97 10.63
N HIS A 8 18.10 6.27 10.69
CA HIS A 8 18.34 7.05 11.92
C HIS A 8 19.42 6.44 12.83
N GLN A 9 20.40 5.73 12.24
CA GLN A 9 21.53 5.17 12.97
C GLN A 9 22.69 6.17 12.97
N THR A 10 23.30 6.35 14.13
CA THR A 10 24.50 7.17 14.26
C THR A 10 25.65 6.57 13.46
N ASP A 11 26.38 7.43 12.72
CA ASP A 11 27.57 7.01 11.97
C ASP A 11 28.73 6.77 12.93
N ASN A 12 28.88 5.52 13.33
CA ASN A 12 30.01 5.04 14.12
C ASN A 12 30.58 3.76 13.51
N LEU A 13 31.77 3.38 13.94
CA LEU A 13 32.48 2.25 13.36
C LEU A 13 31.72 0.91 13.49
N SER A 14 31.01 0.70 14.61
CA SER A 14 30.19 -0.49 14.83
C SER A 14 29.07 -0.59 13.82
N ASN A 15 28.32 0.51 13.62
CA ASN A 15 27.21 0.56 12.66
C ASN A 15 27.69 0.43 11.21
N ARG A 16 28.88 0.96 10.88
CA ARG A 16 29.51 0.76 9.56
C ARG A 16 29.82 -0.70 9.29
N TYR A 17 30.41 -1.42 10.27
CA TYR A 17 30.67 -2.85 10.11
C TYR A 17 29.41 -3.70 10.12
N ALA A 18 28.40 -3.34 10.90
CA ALA A 18 27.11 -4.00 10.86
C ALA A 18 26.45 -3.88 9.46
N LEU A 19 26.46 -2.67 8.89
CA LEU A 19 25.98 -2.42 7.53
C LEU A 19 26.82 -3.20 6.49
N LEU A 20 28.15 -3.16 6.60
CA LEU A 20 29.03 -3.91 5.68
C LEU A 20 28.73 -5.41 5.73
N ASN A 21 28.56 -5.98 6.92
CA ASN A 21 28.19 -7.38 7.08
C ASN A 21 26.84 -7.70 6.44
N SER A 22 25.83 -6.84 6.60
CA SER A 22 24.54 -7.04 5.96
C SER A 22 24.64 -7.02 4.43
N LEU A 23 25.46 -6.13 3.85
CA LEU A 23 25.73 -6.09 2.41
C LEU A 23 26.50 -7.33 1.91
N ILE A 24 27.41 -7.85 2.72
CA ILE A 24 28.11 -9.11 2.41
C ILE A 24 27.12 -10.27 2.41
N ASP A 25 26.25 -10.36 3.40
CA ASP A 25 25.24 -11.41 3.51
C ASP A 25 24.25 -11.34 2.33
N GLU A 26 23.81 -10.15 1.96
CA GLU A 26 22.99 -9.93 0.76
C GLU A 26 23.70 -10.49 -0.50
N LYS A 27 24.96 -10.14 -0.71
CA LYS A 27 25.75 -10.62 -1.87
C LYS A 27 25.93 -12.13 -1.87
N LEU A 28 26.20 -12.74 -0.71
CA LEU A 28 26.33 -14.18 -0.58
C LEU A 28 25.03 -14.91 -0.95
N ILE A 29 23.89 -14.43 -0.46
CA ILE A 29 22.58 -15.01 -0.75
C ILE A 29 22.20 -14.82 -2.22
N LEU A 30 22.45 -13.66 -2.81
CA LEU A 30 22.20 -13.41 -4.24
C LEU A 30 23.04 -14.34 -5.13
N ASN A 31 24.34 -14.53 -4.81
CA ASN A 31 25.19 -15.45 -5.54
C ASN A 31 24.70 -16.92 -5.39
N TYR A 32 24.30 -17.31 -4.19
CA TYR A 32 23.68 -18.62 -3.95
C TYR A 32 22.42 -18.81 -4.79
N SER A 33 21.53 -17.81 -4.78
CA SER A 33 20.27 -17.85 -5.53
C SER A 33 20.48 -17.98 -7.03
N HIS A 34 21.51 -17.29 -7.55
CA HIS A 34 21.89 -17.39 -8.95
C HIS A 34 22.39 -18.81 -9.30
N ASN A 35 23.32 -19.34 -8.49
CA ASN A 35 23.89 -20.67 -8.71
C ASN A 35 22.87 -21.81 -8.55
N LYS A 36 21.84 -21.65 -7.75
CA LYS A 36 20.75 -22.61 -7.54
C LYS A 36 19.56 -22.42 -8.49
N ARG A 37 19.67 -21.49 -9.45
CA ARG A 37 18.60 -21.17 -10.40
C ARG A 37 17.27 -20.78 -9.74
N ILE A 38 17.31 -20.29 -8.51
CA ILE A 38 16.12 -19.80 -7.78
C ILE A 38 15.43 -18.70 -8.59
N LEU A 39 16.19 -17.91 -9.34
CA LEU A 39 15.68 -16.85 -10.19
C LEU A 39 14.84 -17.36 -11.38
N GLU A 40 14.97 -18.63 -11.74
CA GLU A 40 14.20 -19.28 -12.81
C GLU A 40 12.87 -19.87 -12.27
N ASN A 41 12.66 -19.86 -10.95
CA ASN A 41 11.42 -20.33 -10.33
C ASN A 41 10.23 -19.48 -10.83
N PRO A 42 9.18 -20.09 -11.40
CA PRO A 42 8.01 -19.36 -11.91
C PRO A 42 7.34 -18.45 -10.87
N GLN A 43 7.35 -18.86 -9.59
CA GLN A 43 6.80 -18.05 -8.50
C GLN A 43 7.63 -16.80 -8.25
N ILE A 44 8.95 -16.89 -8.34
CA ILE A 44 9.85 -15.71 -8.19
C ILE A 44 9.67 -14.76 -9.38
N ILE A 45 9.59 -15.31 -10.61
CA ILE A 45 9.33 -14.52 -11.81
C ILE A 45 8.02 -13.75 -11.68
N LEU A 46 6.96 -14.41 -11.22
CA LEU A 46 5.66 -13.78 -11.00
C LEU A 46 5.70 -12.69 -9.90
N LYS A 47 6.40 -12.95 -8.78
CA LYS A 47 6.59 -11.95 -7.71
C LYS A 47 7.34 -10.71 -8.24
N LYS A 48 8.39 -10.91 -9.04
CA LYS A 48 9.17 -9.82 -9.66
C LYS A 48 8.34 -9.00 -10.66
N ASP A 49 7.55 -9.64 -11.51
CA ASP A 49 6.63 -8.95 -12.43
C ASP A 49 5.60 -8.10 -11.66
N ARG A 50 5.05 -8.65 -10.58
CA ARG A 50 4.13 -7.89 -9.71
C ARG A 50 4.81 -6.68 -9.06
N ALA A 51 6.04 -6.84 -8.57
CA ALA A 51 6.82 -5.76 -7.97
C ALA A 51 7.15 -4.67 -9.01
N TYR A 52 7.59 -5.05 -10.21
CA TYR A 52 7.82 -4.13 -11.33
C TYR A 52 6.58 -3.30 -11.63
N LYS A 53 5.43 -3.96 -11.86
CA LYS A 53 4.18 -3.28 -12.19
C LYS A 53 3.69 -2.36 -11.07
N GLN A 54 3.87 -2.78 -9.82
CA GLN A 54 3.48 -1.95 -8.67
C GLN A 54 4.39 -0.73 -8.53
N LEU A 55 5.70 -0.90 -8.67
CA LEU A 55 6.65 0.20 -8.63
C LEU A 55 6.41 1.20 -9.77
N LEU A 56 6.14 0.68 -10.98
CA LEU A 56 5.85 1.52 -12.13
C LEU A 56 4.56 2.33 -11.94
N LEU A 57 3.52 1.70 -11.43
CA LEU A 57 2.26 2.38 -11.10
C LEU A 57 2.46 3.46 -10.02
N ASN A 58 3.24 3.17 -8.97
CA ASN A 58 3.57 4.14 -7.93
C ASN A 58 4.35 5.33 -8.51
N THR A 59 5.32 5.07 -9.39
CA THR A 59 6.10 6.10 -10.08
C THR A 59 5.21 6.97 -10.98
N TYR A 60 4.26 6.34 -11.68
CA TYR A 60 3.29 7.05 -12.52
C TYR A 60 2.38 7.95 -11.69
N HIS A 61 1.80 7.42 -10.60
CA HIS A 61 0.99 8.19 -9.66
C HIS A 61 1.78 9.37 -9.06
N ASN A 62 3.03 9.13 -8.68
CA ASN A 62 3.88 10.19 -8.16
C ASN A 62 4.06 11.32 -9.18
N SER A 63 4.41 11.00 -10.43
CA SER A 63 4.66 11.98 -11.48
C SER A 63 3.39 12.71 -11.97
N LYS A 64 2.26 12.00 -12.03
CA LYS A 64 1.01 12.55 -12.59
C LYS A 64 0.14 13.26 -11.57
N VAL A 65 0.21 12.84 -10.31
CA VAL A 65 -0.68 13.31 -9.25
C VAL A 65 0.09 13.92 -8.10
N ILE A 66 0.91 13.14 -7.38
CA ILE A 66 1.42 13.53 -6.07
C ILE A 66 2.31 14.78 -6.15
N GLN A 67 3.25 14.81 -7.10
CA GLN A 67 4.13 15.97 -7.33
C GLN A 67 3.38 17.23 -7.79
N LYS A 68 2.12 17.10 -8.22
CA LYS A 68 1.28 18.21 -8.68
C LYS A 68 0.30 18.71 -7.64
N ILE A 69 0.24 18.08 -6.48
CA ILE A 69 -0.60 18.53 -5.38
C ILE A 69 -0.14 19.91 -4.93
N LYS A 70 -1.02 20.88 -5.09
CA LYS A 70 -0.80 22.27 -4.62
C LYS A 70 -1.41 22.42 -3.23
N VAL A 71 -0.67 23.07 -2.37
CA VAL A 71 -1.10 23.40 -1.01
C VAL A 71 -1.01 24.92 -0.83
N THR A 72 -2.11 25.53 -0.43
CA THR A 72 -2.19 26.98 -0.20
C THR A 72 -1.86 27.32 1.26
N ASP A 73 -1.42 28.55 1.54
CA ASP A 73 -1.16 28.99 2.90
C ASP A 73 -2.42 28.97 3.79
N ASN A 74 -3.60 29.25 3.20
CA ASN A 74 -4.88 29.14 3.91
C ASN A 74 -5.17 27.71 4.37
N GLU A 75 -4.88 26.70 3.53
CA GLU A 75 -5.00 25.29 3.91
C GLU A 75 -4.03 24.93 5.04
N LEU A 76 -2.78 25.42 4.96
CA LEU A 76 -1.79 25.19 6.02
C LEU A 76 -2.22 25.83 7.34
N ARG A 77 -2.75 27.04 7.33
CA ARG A 77 -3.27 27.70 8.53
C ARG A 77 -4.45 26.94 9.14
N ARG A 78 -5.35 26.40 8.31
CA ARG A 78 -6.43 25.54 8.79
C ARG A 78 -5.88 24.25 9.41
N LEU A 79 -4.90 23.61 8.79
CA LEU A 79 -4.25 22.42 9.35
C LEU A 79 -3.48 22.76 10.63
N PHE A 80 -2.92 23.95 10.75
CA PHE A 80 -2.30 24.40 12.00
C PHE A 80 -3.30 24.49 13.14
N THR A 81 -4.57 24.86 12.89
CA THR A 81 -5.61 24.79 13.93
C THR A 81 -5.90 23.34 14.33
N TYR A 82 -5.89 22.40 13.39
CA TYR A 82 -6.06 20.96 13.68
C TYR A 82 -4.86 20.41 14.47
N TYR A 83 -3.64 20.79 14.09
CA TYR A 83 -2.41 20.43 14.81
C TYR A 83 -2.45 20.84 16.30
N LYS A 84 -3.09 21.95 16.60
CA LYS A 84 -3.29 22.49 17.97
C LYS A 84 -4.59 22.02 18.62
N THR A 85 -5.25 21.01 18.05
CA THR A 85 -6.50 20.46 18.59
C THR A 85 -6.30 18.97 18.89
N ARG A 86 -6.81 18.52 20.04
CA ARG A 86 -6.98 17.10 20.36
C ARG A 86 -8.45 16.74 20.21
N LEU A 87 -8.71 15.53 19.74
CA LEU A 87 -10.05 14.99 19.54
C LEU A 87 -10.26 13.80 20.45
N HIS A 88 -11.35 13.77 21.19
CA HIS A 88 -11.89 12.58 21.80
C HIS A 88 -12.94 12.00 20.85
N VAL A 89 -12.71 10.80 20.37
CA VAL A 89 -13.54 10.21 19.31
C VAL A 89 -13.96 8.80 19.62
N ARG A 90 -15.15 8.44 19.14
CA ARG A 90 -15.60 7.06 19.04
C ARG A 90 -15.98 6.74 17.60
N HIS A 91 -15.96 5.48 17.22
CA HIS A 91 -16.36 5.08 15.88
C HIS A 91 -17.09 3.74 15.88
N LEU A 92 -17.90 3.51 14.85
CA LEU A 92 -18.37 2.20 14.45
C LEU A 92 -17.59 1.79 13.19
N TYR A 93 -17.17 0.54 13.11
CA TYR A 93 -16.26 0.07 12.07
C TYR A 93 -16.83 -1.17 11.37
N ALA A 94 -16.63 -1.23 10.06
CA ALA A 94 -16.85 -2.42 9.26
C ALA A 94 -15.77 -2.58 8.20
N ILE A 95 -15.46 -3.83 7.84
CA ILE A 95 -14.43 -4.13 6.84
C ILE A 95 -14.92 -3.85 5.41
N ASP A 96 -16.24 -3.91 5.17
CA ASP A 96 -16.86 -3.73 3.87
C ASP A 96 -17.93 -2.64 3.87
N LEU A 97 -18.28 -2.20 2.65
CA LEU A 97 -19.22 -1.10 2.44
C LEU A 97 -20.67 -1.48 2.74
N GLU A 98 -21.04 -2.74 2.58
CA GLU A 98 -22.42 -3.20 2.78
C GLU A 98 -22.76 -3.14 4.27
N THR A 99 -21.93 -3.73 5.12
CA THR A 99 -22.08 -3.71 6.57
C THR A 99 -22.08 -2.30 7.15
N ILE A 100 -21.17 -1.41 6.72
CA ILE A 100 -21.15 -0.05 7.27
C ILE A 100 -22.39 0.76 6.85
N ARG A 101 -22.96 0.50 5.68
CA ARG A 101 -24.22 1.13 5.26
C ARG A 101 -25.42 0.64 6.08
N GLU A 102 -25.44 -0.63 6.40
CA GLU A 102 -26.44 -1.20 7.30
C GLU A 102 -26.37 -0.54 8.68
N ILE A 103 -25.18 -0.35 9.23
CA ILE A 103 -24.97 0.38 10.48
C ILE A 103 -25.45 1.83 10.36
N ASP A 104 -25.14 2.51 9.29
CA ASP A 104 -25.57 3.89 9.02
C ASP A 104 -27.09 4.03 8.92
N GLU A 105 -27.75 3.09 8.22
CA GLU A 105 -29.21 3.03 8.14
C GLU A 105 -29.87 2.78 9.50
N GLN A 106 -29.30 1.90 10.31
CA GLN A 106 -29.79 1.65 11.67
C GLN A 106 -29.62 2.87 12.57
N LEU A 107 -28.48 3.57 12.51
CA LEU A 107 -28.27 4.85 13.22
C LEU A 107 -29.32 5.88 12.81
N LYS A 108 -29.55 6.05 11.51
CA LYS A 108 -30.54 7.00 10.96
C LYS A 108 -31.97 6.63 11.32
N SER A 109 -32.25 5.35 11.57
CA SER A 109 -33.56 4.88 12.05
C SER A 109 -33.74 5.03 13.57
N GLY A 110 -32.72 5.49 14.30
CA GLY A 110 -32.77 5.77 15.73
C GLY A 110 -32.29 4.63 16.62
N VAL A 111 -31.61 3.60 16.08
CA VAL A 111 -30.95 2.58 16.91
C VAL A 111 -29.81 3.25 17.69
N GLN A 112 -29.72 2.95 18.98
CA GLN A 112 -28.70 3.56 19.84
C GLN A 112 -27.31 3.10 19.45
N TRP A 113 -26.35 4.01 19.51
CA TRP A 113 -24.96 3.79 19.16
C TRP A 113 -24.34 2.61 19.90
N GLU A 114 -24.59 2.52 21.20
CA GLU A 114 -24.05 1.48 22.10
C GLU A 114 -24.53 0.07 21.71
N ILE A 115 -25.79 -0.05 21.24
CA ILE A 115 -26.34 -1.32 20.74
C ILE A 115 -25.60 -1.77 19.48
N LEU A 116 -25.31 -0.83 18.58
CA LEU A 116 -24.56 -1.13 17.38
C LEU A 116 -23.10 -1.48 17.68
N ALA A 117 -22.47 -0.79 18.62
CA ALA A 117 -21.12 -1.13 19.05
C ALA A 117 -21.05 -2.56 19.64
N ASP A 118 -22.00 -2.92 20.50
CA ASP A 118 -22.09 -4.29 21.04
C ASP A 118 -22.33 -5.34 19.94
N THR A 119 -23.11 -5.00 18.92
CA THR A 119 -23.48 -5.93 17.84
C THR A 119 -22.32 -6.16 16.84
N TYR A 120 -21.63 -5.10 16.45
CA TYR A 120 -20.72 -5.14 15.30
C TYR A 120 -19.24 -5.21 15.66
N PHE A 121 -18.83 -4.91 16.89
CA PHE A 121 -17.45 -5.14 17.31
C PHE A 121 -17.25 -6.57 17.81
N ASP A 122 -16.07 -7.14 17.51
CA ASP A 122 -15.59 -8.40 18.10
C ASP A 122 -14.76 -8.14 19.37
N ASP A 123 -14.09 -6.98 19.44
CA ASP A 123 -13.24 -6.58 20.57
C ASP A 123 -14.09 -6.25 21.80
N PRO A 124 -13.89 -6.95 22.94
CA PRO A 124 -14.70 -6.73 24.15
C PRO A 124 -14.62 -5.30 24.69
N ILE A 125 -13.45 -4.64 24.56
CA ILE A 125 -13.26 -3.27 25.06
C ILE A 125 -14.08 -2.30 24.22
N LEU A 126 -14.04 -2.43 22.88
CA LEU A 126 -14.80 -1.58 21.99
C LEU A 126 -16.31 -1.82 22.07
N LYS A 127 -16.74 -3.03 22.40
CA LYS A 127 -18.14 -3.34 22.74
C LYS A 127 -18.59 -2.57 23.98
N GLU A 128 -17.85 -2.72 25.07
CA GLU A 128 -18.22 -2.19 26.37
C GLU A 128 -18.19 -0.66 26.43
N ASN A 129 -17.19 -0.04 25.74
CA ASN A 129 -17.03 1.41 25.73
C ASN A 129 -17.74 2.11 24.55
N GLY A 130 -18.52 1.39 23.76
CA GLY A 130 -19.23 1.96 22.61
C GLY A 130 -18.32 2.42 21.47
N GLY A 131 -17.18 1.76 21.28
CA GLY A 131 -16.22 2.09 20.22
C GLY A 131 -15.40 3.35 20.51
N ASP A 132 -15.32 3.77 21.78
CA ASP A 132 -14.47 4.89 22.21
C ASP A 132 -13.00 4.50 22.08
N ILE A 133 -12.26 5.25 21.28
CA ILE A 133 -10.84 5.04 21.05
C ILE A 133 -9.95 6.09 21.75
N GLY A 134 -10.56 7.02 22.48
CA GLY A 134 -9.87 8.01 23.33
C GLY A 134 -9.43 9.28 22.58
N TRP A 135 -8.37 9.92 23.11
CA TRP A 135 -7.86 11.19 22.64
C TRP A 135 -6.74 11.06 21.62
N TYR A 136 -6.89 11.77 20.49
CA TYR A 136 -5.93 11.75 19.39
C TYR A 136 -5.52 13.14 18.94
N LYS A 137 -4.31 13.23 18.40
CA LYS A 137 -3.76 14.40 17.71
C LYS A 137 -3.69 14.15 16.21
N MET A 138 -3.52 15.22 15.47
CA MET A 138 -3.28 15.19 14.04
C MET A 138 -2.05 14.34 13.67
N GLY A 139 -2.19 13.37 12.77
CA GLY A 139 -1.15 12.45 12.29
C GLY A 139 -1.12 11.10 13.00
N GLU A 140 -2.01 10.83 13.97
CA GLU A 140 -2.04 9.58 14.74
C GLU A 140 -3.04 8.55 14.19
N LEU A 141 -3.99 8.98 13.35
CA LEU A 141 -5.03 8.10 12.75
C LEU A 141 -4.94 8.07 11.21
N ASP A 142 -5.82 7.28 10.61
CA ASP A 142 -5.96 7.26 9.14
C ASP A 142 -6.30 8.66 8.60
N PRO A 143 -5.62 9.13 7.54
CA PRO A 143 -5.85 10.49 7.01
C PRO A 143 -7.30 10.79 6.64
N SER A 144 -8.05 9.80 6.12
CA SER A 144 -9.47 10.00 5.77
C SER A 144 -10.34 10.12 7.02
N PHE A 145 -10.02 9.34 8.06
CA PHE A 145 -10.65 9.42 9.36
C PHE A 145 -10.42 10.80 9.99
N GLU A 146 -9.17 11.26 10.01
CA GLU A 146 -8.80 12.56 10.59
C GLU A 146 -9.48 13.73 9.88
N ILE A 147 -9.52 13.74 8.54
CA ILE A 147 -10.20 14.78 7.78
C ILE A 147 -11.67 14.90 8.20
N ALA A 148 -12.37 13.76 8.32
CA ALA A 148 -13.75 13.74 8.75
C ALA A 148 -13.89 14.21 10.20
N ALA A 149 -13.12 13.65 11.14
CA ALA A 149 -13.21 13.97 12.56
C ALA A 149 -12.86 15.44 12.88
N PHE A 150 -11.78 15.99 12.32
CA PHE A 150 -11.42 17.40 12.51
C PHE A 150 -12.44 18.35 11.87
N GLY A 151 -13.08 17.91 10.77
CA GLY A 151 -14.11 18.69 10.07
C GLY A 151 -15.47 18.70 10.75
N SER A 152 -15.81 17.69 11.56
CA SER A 152 -17.09 17.56 12.24
C SER A 152 -17.22 18.49 13.45
N MET A 153 -18.43 18.79 13.87
CA MET A 153 -18.72 19.46 15.14
C MET A 153 -18.73 18.47 16.32
N ASP A 154 -18.65 18.98 17.54
CA ASP A 154 -18.78 18.14 18.73
C ASP A 154 -20.17 17.48 18.77
N GLY A 155 -20.22 16.19 19.01
CA GLY A 155 -21.42 15.35 18.98
C GLY A 155 -21.90 14.93 17.58
N GLU A 156 -21.37 15.50 16.52
CA GLU A 156 -21.75 15.17 15.15
C GLU A 156 -21.30 13.75 14.76
N ILE A 157 -22.21 13.01 14.10
CA ILE A 157 -21.95 11.69 13.53
C ILE A 157 -21.67 11.85 12.04
N SER A 158 -20.55 11.32 11.57
CA SER A 158 -20.18 11.38 10.15
C SER A 158 -20.98 10.41 9.31
N ASP A 159 -21.06 10.67 8.00
CA ASP A 159 -21.34 9.61 7.04
C ASP A 159 -20.24 8.53 7.05
N PRO A 160 -20.49 7.34 6.46
CA PRO A 160 -19.46 6.30 6.33
C PRO A 160 -18.19 6.80 5.62
N VAL A 161 -17.07 6.81 6.34
CA VAL A 161 -15.75 7.24 5.87
C VAL A 161 -14.92 6.03 5.46
N LYS A 162 -14.44 6.01 4.22
CA LYS A 162 -13.52 4.96 3.77
C LYS A 162 -12.10 5.22 4.29
N THR A 163 -11.58 4.29 5.07
CA THR A 163 -10.20 4.26 5.58
C THR A 163 -9.35 3.23 4.85
N SER A 164 -8.09 3.12 5.20
CA SER A 164 -7.16 2.10 4.67
C SER A 164 -7.58 0.67 5.03
N ASN A 165 -8.22 0.47 6.17
CA ASN A 165 -8.56 -0.86 6.71
C ASN A 165 -10.03 -1.27 6.49
N GLY A 166 -10.90 -0.35 6.11
CA GLY A 166 -12.33 -0.59 5.93
C GLY A 166 -13.12 0.71 5.89
N PHE A 167 -14.21 0.77 6.65
CA PHE A 167 -15.08 1.94 6.75
C PHE A 167 -15.36 2.25 8.21
N SER A 168 -15.46 3.53 8.53
CA SER A 168 -15.81 4.01 9.88
C SER A 168 -16.93 5.04 9.80
N ILE A 169 -17.87 4.97 10.74
CA ILE A 169 -18.76 6.08 11.11
C ILE A 169 -18.17 6.67 12.37
N ILE A 170 -17.91 7.96 12.38
CA ILE A 170 -17.12 8.64 13.40
C ILE A 170 -18.01 9.59 14.17
N GLN A 171 -17.86 9.63 15.48
CA GLN A 171 -18.45 10.67 16.30
C GLN A 171 -17.36 11.35 17.13
N VAL A 172 -17.28 12.66 17.02
CA VAL A 172 -16.41 13.47 17.88
C VAL A 172 -17.14 13.75 19.16
N LEU A 173 -16.62 13.24 20.28
CA LEU A 173 -17.22 13.43 21.59
C LEU A 173 -16.85 14.78 22.18
N GLU A 174 -15.58 15.19 22.03
CA GLU A 174 -15.03 16.42 22.57
C GLU A 174 -13.84 16.91 21.76
N LYS A 175 -13.67 18.24 21.68
CA LYS A 175 -12.49 18.90 21.10
C LYS A 175 -11.80 19.79 22.12
N GLU A 176 -10.55 19.47 22.40
CA GLU A 176 -9.67 20.32 23.22
C GLU A 176 -8.78 21.14 22.29
N LYS A 177 -8.96 22.46 22.28
CA LYS A 177 -8.19 23.37 21.43
C LYS A 177 -7.20 24.17 22.27
N ASP A 178 -5.94 24.18 21.84
CA ASP A 178 -4.98 25.11 22.36
C ASP A 178 -5.35 26.53 21.87
N ILE A 179 -5.54 27.44 22.82
CA ILE A 179 -6.02 28.80 22.57
C ILE A 179 -4.91 29.66 21.93
N LEU A 180 -3.65 29.30 22.16
CA LEU A 180 -2.51 30.11 21.73
C LEU A 180 -1.97 29.62 20.37
N LEU A 181 -2.41 30.26 19.29
CA LEU A 181 -1.88 30.05 17.94
C LEU A 181 -0.92 31.19 17.60
N THR A 182 0.39 30.92 17.67
CA THR A 182 1.40 31.93 17.36
C THR A 182 1.96 31.75 15.94
N GLU A 183 2.25 32.87 15.29
CA GLU A 183 2.90 32.89 13.97
C GLU A 183 4.26 32.18 14.00
N LYS A 184 5.01 32.32 15.08
CA LYS A 184 6.30 31.62 15.26
C LYS A 184 6.16 30.11 15.22
N GLU A 185 5.18 29.54 15.93
CA GLU A 185 4.92 28.09 15.91
C GLU A 185 4.41 27.63 14.56
N TYR A 186 3.56 28.41 13.90
CA TYR A 186 3.13 28.12 12.53
C TYR A 186 4.32 28.00 11.59
N GLN A 187 5.24 28.97 11.61
CA GLN A 187 6.42 28.95 10.75
C GLN A 187 7.35 27.77 11.05
N LEU A 188 7.53 27.41 12.32
CA LEU A 188 8.33 26.25 12.74
C LEU A 188 7.73 24.92 12.23
N ASN A 189 6.40 24.80 12.16
CA ASN A 189 5.72 23.59 11.75
C ASN A 189 5.32 23.58 10.26
N LYS A 190 5.60 24.64 9.52
CA LYS A 190 5.07 24.85 8.15
C LYS A 190 5.42 23.72 7.18
N GLU A 191 6.65 23.23 7.21
CA GLU A 191 7.06 22.12 6.32
C GLU A 191 6.37 20.80 6.70
N TRP A 192 6.24 20.50 7.98
CA TRP A 192 5.50 19.34 8.45
C TRP A 192 3.99 19.43 8.06
N LEU A 193 3.38 20.58 8.27
CA LEU A 193 1.99 20.84 7.85
C LEU A 193 1.80 20.66 6.35
N LYS A 194 2.79 21.06 5.54
CA LYS A 194 2.77 20.85 4.09
C LYS A 194 2.80 19.37 3.72
N GLN A 195 3.63 18.59 4.40
CA GLN A 195 3.66 17.12 4.22
C GLN A 195 2.32 16.49 4.60
N MET A 196 1.73 16.89 5.72
CA MET A 196 0.40 16.43 6.14
C MET A 196 -0.69 16.83 5.14
N ALA A 197 -0.66 18.07 4.62
CA ALA A 197 -1.60 18.52 3.59
C ALA A 197 -1.52 17.66 2.33
N VAL A 198 -0.30 17.32 1.88
CA VAL A 198 -0.10 16.40 0.75
C VAL A 198 -0.65 15.02 1.09
N THR A 199 -0.39 14.50 2.29
CA THR A 199 -0.88 13.20 2.75
C THR A 199 -2.41 13.15 2.72
N TYR A 200 -3.09 14.17 3.21
CA TYR A 200 -4.55 14.25 3.21
C TYR A 200 -5.15 14.37 1.80
N LYS A 201 -4.48 15.10 0.91
CA LYS A 201 -4.92 15.26 -0.48
C LYS A 201 -4.62 14.04 -1.37
N LYS A 202 -3.64 13.24 -1.02
CA LYS A 202 -3.14 12.15 -1.86
C LYS A 202 -4.23 11.17 -2.30
N LEU A 203 -5.02 10.63 -1.39
CA LEU A 203 -6.04 9.65 -1.72
C LEU A 203 -7.18 10.23 -2.57
N PRO A 204 -7.79 11.38 -2.25
CA PRO A 204 -8.78 12.02 -3.10
C PRO A 204 -8.26 12.33 -4.51
N GLU A 205 -7.05 12.88 -4.62
CA GLU A 205 -6.46 13.21 -5.92
C GLU A 205 -6.13 11.97 -6.76
N LEU A 206 -5.63 10.90 -6.14
CA LEU A 206 -5.42 9.62 -6.82
C LEU A 206 -6.74 9.02 -7.30
N ARG A 207 -7.80 9.11 -6.50
CA ARG A 207 -9.13 8.64 -6.88
C ARG A 207 -9.66 9.42 -8.09
N ASN A 208 -9.66 10.75 -8.01
CA ASN A 208 -10.06 11.62 -9.11
C ASN A 208 -9.29 11.32 -10.40
N PHE A 209 -7.98 11.10 -10.29
CA PHE A 209 -7.15 10.75 -11.43
C PHE A 209 -7.54 9.39 -12.02
N THR A 210 -7.72 8.37 -11.17
CA THR A 210 -8.12 7.03 -11.59
C THR A 210 -9.49 7.03 -12.26
N ASP A 211 -10.45 7.79 -11.69
CA ASP A 211 -11.81 7.93 -12.26
C ASP A 211 -11.75 8.60 -13.65
N LYS A 212 -10.92 9.62 -13.84
CA LYS A 212 -10.69 10.22 -15.15
C LYS A 212 -10.09 9.24 -16.15
N VAL A 213 -9.14 8.42 -15.74
CA VAL A 213 -8.56 7.37 -16.59
C VAL A 213 -9.64 6.35 -16.97
N ALA A 214 -10.48 5.92 -16.02
CA ALA A 214 -11.59 5.01 -16.26
C ALA A 214 -12.62 5.59 -17.25
N GLN A 215 -13.02 6.85 -17.07
CA GLN A 215 -13.92 7.55 -17.97
C GLN A 215 -13.35 7.65 -19.39
N ASN A 216 -12.09 8.04 -19.54
CA ASN A 216 -11.42 8.15 -20.84
C ASN A 216 -11.24 6.79 -21.52
N LEU A 217 -11.11 5.72 -20.75
CA LEU A 217 -11.02 4.36 -21.26
C LEU A 217 -12.34 3.85 -21.84
N ALA A 218 -13.48 4.46 -21.45
CA ALA A 218 -14.82 4.19 -21.97
C ALA A 218 -15.13 2.68 -22.07
N ILE A 219 -14.95 1.96 -20.94
CA ILE A 219 -15.10 0.51 -20.87
C ILE A 219 -16.55 0.13 -21.11
N ARG A 220 -16.79 -0.77 -22.07
CA ARG A 220 -18.06 -1.42 -22.34
C ARG A 220 -17.88 -2.91 -22.26
N PHE A 221 -18.81 -3.62 -21.65
CA PHE A 221 -18.73 -5.06 -21.48
C PHE A 221 -19.69 -5.77 -22.41
N ASP A 222 -19.24 -6.90 -22.94
CA ASP A 222 -20.08 -7.88 -23.62
C ASP A 222 -20.66 -8.85 -22.59
N ASN A 223 -21.97 -9.04 -22.59
CA ASN A 223 -22.62 -9.87 -21.58
C ASN A 223 -22.37 -11.36 -21.82
N GLU A 224 -22.30 -11.82 -23.08
CA GLU A 224 -22.04 -13.22 -23.42
C GLU A 224 -20.64 -13.62 -22.98
N GLY A 225 -19.63 -12.79 -23.30
CA GLY A 225 -18.26 -13.02 -22.85
C GLY A 225 -18.09 -12.97 -21.33
N LEU A 226 -18.87 -12.15 -20.62
CA LEU A 226 -18.84 -12.15 -19.14
C LEU A 226 -19.45 -13.41 -18.52
N VAL A 227 -20.52 -13.94 -19.11
CA VAL A 227 -21.12 -15.21 -18.69
C VAL A 227 -20.12 -16.33 -18.91
N GLU A 228 -19.50 -16.40 -20.08
CA GLU A 228 -18.46 -17.37 -20.41
C GLU A 228 -17.31 -17.34 -19.39
N ILE A 229 -16.81 -16.16 -19.04
CA ILE A 229 -15.78 -16.03 -18.00
C ILE A 229 -16.25 -16.58 -16.65
N LEU A 230 -17.47 -16.24 -16.20
CA LEU A 230 -17.99 -16.73 -14.92
C LEU A 230 -18.18 -18.24 -14.89
N ASP A 231 -18.65 -18.83 -15.98
CA ASP A 231 -18.84 -20.26 -16.10
C ASP A 231 -17.49 -20.99 -16.04
N GLU A 232 -16.46 -20.46 -16.71
CA GLU A 232 -15.09 -20.97 -16.66
C GLU A 232 -14.51 -20.91 -15.23
N LEU A 233 -14.70 -19.77 -14.54
CA LEU A 233 -14.23 -19.60 -13.17
C LEU A 233 -14.94 -20.50 -12.15
N ASN A 234 -16.18 -20.91 -12.41
CA ASN A 234 -16.96 -21.76 -11.51
C ASN A 234 -16.77 -23.26 -11.76
N ASN A 235 -16.50 -23.66 -13.01
CA ASN A 235 -16.52 -25.06 -13.40
C ASN A 235 -15.19 -25.78 -13.24
N ASN A 236 -14.08 -25.10 -12.91
CA ASN A 236 -12.73 -25.70 -12.79
C ASN A 236 -12.37 -26.65 -13.96
N GLN A 237 -12.97 -26.50 -15.13
CA GLN A 237 -12.75 -27.41 -16.22
C GLN A 237 -11.47 -27.10 -16.96
N GLU A 238 -10.54 -28.05 -16.95
CA GLU A 238 -9.35 -28.10 -17.79
C GLU A 238 -9.66 -28.37 -19.29
N GLU A 239 -10.88 -28.23 -19.73
CA GLU A 239 -11.19 -28.37 -21.14
C GLU A 239 -10.70 -27.12 -21.88
N ASN A 240 -9.72 -27.33 -22.76
CA ASN A 240 -9.15 -26.36 -23.70
C ASN A 240 -10.23 -25.88 -24.70
N VAL A 241 -11.21 -25.12 -24.24
CA VAL A 241 -12.10 -24.38 -25.13
C VAL A 241 -11.30 -23.19 -25.67
N SER A 242 -11.16 -23.13 -26.98
CA SER A 242 -10.46 -22.03 -27.64
C SER A 242 -11.30 -20.75 -27.57
N HIS A 243 -11.07 -19.92 -26.55
CA HIS A 243 -11.71 -18.61 -26.36
C HIS A 243 -11.05 -17.50 -27.18
N ASN A 244 -10.26 -17.84 -28.19
CA ASN A 244 -9.28 -16.96 -28.83
C ASN A 244 -9.84 -15.67 -29.43
N GLN A 245 -11.15 -15.53 -29.61
CA GLN A 245 -11.73 -14.32 -30.22
C GLN A 245 -13.04 -13.83 -29.62
N THR A 246 -13.61 -14.54 -28.63
CA THR A 246 -14.86 -14.09 -27.98
C THR A 246 -14.64 -12.75 -27.26
N PRO A 247 -15.37 -11.67 -27.62
CA PRO A 247 -15.24 -10.41 -26.92
C PRO A 247 -15.78 -10.51 -25.49
N ALA A 248 -15.08 -9.92 -24.51
CA ALA A 248 -15.56 -9.75 -23.14
C ALA A 248 -15.71 -8.29 -22.76
N ALA A 249 -14.87 -7.42 -23.32
CA ALA A 249 -14.94 -6.00 -23.09
C ALA A 249 -14.38 -5.21 -24.29
N PHE A 250 -14.78 -3.95 -24.36
CA PHE A 250 -14.30 -2.99 -25.33
C PHE A 250 -13.75 -1.76 -24.60
N THR A 251 -12.68 -1.17 -25.12
CA THR A 251 -12.13 0.09 -24.62
C THR A 251 -11.98 1.08 -25.77
N GLY A 252 -12.42 2.34 -25.56
CA GLY A 252 -12.46 3.35 -26.60
C GLY A 252 -13.37 2.96 -27.75
N SER A 253 -12.97 3.31 -29.00
CA SER A 253 -13.80 3.14 -30.19
C SER A 253 -13.80 1.71 -30.74
N SER A 254 -12.69 0.97 -30.64
CA SER A 254 -12.49 -0.28 -31.39
C SER A 254 -11.56 -1.32 -30.76
N ASN A 255 -11.01 -1.06 -29.59
CA ASN A 255 -10.10 -2.03 -28.96
C ASN A 255 -10.92 -3.12 -28.26
N ILE A 256 -10.78 -4.37 -28.71
CA ILE A 256 -11.47 -5.55 -28.19
C ILE A 256 -10.58 -6.22 -27.13
N ILE A 257 -11.16 -6.55 -26.01
CA ILE A 257 -10.56 -7.38 -24.97
C ILE A 257 -11.28 -8.72 -24.97
N THR A 258 -10.56 -9.80 -25.25
CA THR A 258 -11.13 -11.15 -25.38
C THR A 258 -11.33 -11.81 -24.02
N VAL A 259 -12.17 -12.83 -23.98
CA VAL A 259 -12.35 -13.73 -22.82
C VAL A 259 -11.03 -14.28 -22.35
N GLU A 260 -10.22 -14.84 -23.27
CA GLU A 260 -8.89 -15.36 -22.96
C GLU A 260 -8.02 -14.33 -22.24
N LYS A 261 -7.95 -13.10 -22.76
CA LYS A 261 -7.17 -12.03 -22.14
C LYS A 261 -7.68 -11.68 -20.74
N CYS A 262 -8.98 -11.68 -20.53
CA CYS A 262 -9.59 -11.45 -19.21
C CYS A 262 -9.22 -12.59 -18.24
N LEU A 263 -9.32 -13.85 -18.65
CA LEU A 263 -8.94 -15.02 -17.83
C LEU A 263 -7.45 -14.98 -17.45
N MET A 264 -6.57 -14.68 -18.41
CA MET A 264 -5.13 -14.51 -18.15
C MET A 264 -4.84 -13.40 -17.13
N ASP A 265 -5.57 -12.32 -17.15
CA ASP A 265 -5.39 -11.21 -16.20
C ASP A 265 -6.02 -11.54 -14.83
N LEU A 266 -7.15 -12.23 -14.80
CA LEU A 266 -7.79 -12.73 -13.57
C LEU A 266 -6.93 -13.77 -12.84
N ALA A 267 -6.23 -14.64 -13.57
CA ALA A 267 -5.30 -15.65 -12.99
C ALA A 267 -4.13 -15.01 -12.21
N LYS A 268 -3.83 -13.73 -12.44
CA LYS A 268 -2.78 -12.99 -11.70
C LYS A 268 -3.26 -12.43 -10.37
N LEU A 269 -4.55 -12.50 -10.06
CA LEU A 269 -5.12 -12.03 -8.81
C LEU A 269 -4.67 -12.91 -7.63
N SER A 270 -4.71 -12.34 -6.42
CA SER A 270 -4.56 -13.13 -5.20
C SER A 270 -5.82 -13.99 -4.98
N GLU A 271 -5.65 -15.10 -4.28
CA GLU A 271 -6.77 -16.00 -3.93
C GLU A 271 -7.93 -15.26 -3.26
N ARG A 272 -7.62 -14.30 -2.36
CA ARG A 272 -8.62 -13.46 -1.69
C ARG A 272 -9.40 -12.58 -2.67
N GLN A 273 -8.73 -12.01 -3.68
CA GLN A 273 -9.39 -11.20 -4.70
C GLN A 273 -10.24 -12.06 -5.63
N PHE A 274 -9.71 -13.23 -6.03
CA PHE A 274 -10.38 -14.18 -6.90
C PHE A 274 -11.68 -14.70 -6.27
N LYS A 275 -11.66 -15.09 -5.00
CA LYS A 275 -12.83 -15.56 -4.24
C LYS A 275 -13.99 -14.54 -4.15
N ARG A 276 -13.74 -13.25 -4.39
CA ARG A 276 -14.78 -12.21 -4.43
C ARG A 276 -15.55 -12.13 -5.73
N ILE A 277 -15.08 -12.80 -6.78
CA ILE A 277 -15.74 -12.81 -8.09
C ILE A 277 -16.81 -13.90 -8.08
N ARG A 278 -18.07 -13.50 -7.80
CA ARG A 278 -19.20 -14.44 -7.71
C ARG A 278 -20.37 -14.08 -8.63
N THR A 279 -20.41 -12.87 -9.14
CA THR A 279 -21.48 -12.32 -9.94
C THR A 279 -20.94 -11.53 -11.11
N ILE A 280 -21.75 -11.31 -12.15
CA ILE A 280 -21.41 -10.42 -13.27
C ILE A 280 -21.06 -9.01 -12.76
N LYS A 281 -21.75 -8.52 -11.72
CA LYS A 281 -21.47 -7.21 -11.12
C LYS A 281 -20.06 -7.14 -10.52
N THR A 282 -19.67 -8.14 -9.74
CA THR A 282 -18.33 -8.21 -9.14
C THR A 282 -17.25 -8.44 -10.20
N LEU A 283 -17.53 -9.27 -11.21
CA LEU A 283 -16.64 -9.49 -12.35
C LEU A 283 -16.39 -8.18 -13.13
N LYS A 284 -17.46 -7.45 -13.50
CA LYS A 284 -17.34 -6.14 -14.15
C LYS A 284 -16.47 -5.16 -13.34
N SER A 285 -16.67 -5.11 -12.02
CA SER A 285 -15.90 -4.22 -11.15
C SER A 285 -14.41 -4.59 -11.14
N VAL A 286 -14.09 -5.88 -11.02
CA VAL A 286 -12.71 -6.38 -11.01
C VAL A 286 -12.04 -6.15 -12.36
N LEU A 287 -12.69 -6.52 -13.46
CA LEU A 287 -12.16 -6.30 -14.82
C LEU A 287 -11.95 -4.81 -15.11
N SER A 288 -12.87 -3.93 -14.72
CA SER A 288 -12.69 -2.49 -14.86
C SER A 288 -11.42 -2.02 -14.14
N GLY A 289 -11.21 -2.47 -12.90
CA GLY A 289 -10.01 -2.13 -12.14
C GLY A 289 -8.72 -2.63 -12.81
N ILE A 290 -8.74 -3.84 -13.35
CA ILE A 290 -7.60 -4.43 -14.09
C ILE A 290 -7.31 -3.61 -15.36
N LEU A 291 -8.32 -3.30 -16.16
CA LEU A 291 -8.16 -2.56 -17.42
C LEU A 291 -7.62 -1.14 -17.16
N VAL A 292 -8.15 -0.44 -16.17
CA VAL A 292 -7.66 0.88 -15.76
C VAL A 292 -6.20 0.81 -15.29
N ARG A 293 -5.87 -0.18 -14.45
CA ARG A 293 -4.50 -0.40 -13.98
C ARG A 293 -3.54 -0.69 -15.13
N ASN A 294 -3.92 -1.57 -16.05
CA ASN A 294 -3.12 -1.91 -17.23
C ASN A 294 -2.90 -0.68 -18.12
N LYS A 295 -3.94 0.16 -18.32
CA LYS A 295 -3.80 1.42 -19.04
C LYS A 295 -2.77 2.34 -18.39
N MET A 296 -2.82 2.52 -17.09
CA MET A 296 -1.86 3.36 -16.38
C MET A 296 -0.43 2.82 -16.45
N ILE A 297 -0.25 1.50 -16.40
CA ILE A 297 1.06 0.85 -16.58
C ILE A 297 1.61 1.09 -17.98
N ASN A 298 0.80 0.88 -19.03
CA ASN A 298 1.18 1.13 -20.41
C ASN A 298 1.53 2.60 -20.63
N ASP A 299 0.76 3.53 -20.06
CA ASP A 299 1.06 4.96 -20.12
C ASP A 299 2.39 5.31 -19.45
N ALA A 300 2.69 4.69 -18.32
CA ALA A 300 3.96 4.86 -17.62
C ALA A 300 5.16 4.34 -18.44
N GLU A 301 5.00 3.20 -19.12
CA GLU A 301 6.00 2.64 -20.03
C GLU A 301 6.23 3.54 -21.24
N ASN A 302 5.14 4.01 -21.87
CA ASN A 302 5.20 4.93 -23.00
C ASN A 302 5.90 6.26 -22.65
N LEU A 303 5.77 6.71 -21.41
CA LEU A 303 6.49 7.87 -20.89
C LEU A 303 7.96 7.57 -20.53
N GLY A 304 8.40 6.33 -20.64
CA GLY A 304 9.77 5.93 -20.33
C GLY A 304 10.11 5.94 -18.85
N LEU A 305 9.11 5.98 -17.94
CA LEU A 305 9.34 6.06 -16.48
C LEU A 305 10.16 4.88 -15.96
N HIS A 306 9.99 3.71 -16.55
CA HIS A 306 10.74 2.50 -16.22
C HIS A 306 12.24 2.58 -16.57
N ARG A 307 12.67 3.55 -17.38
CA ARG A 307 14.08 3.69 -17.84
C ARG A 307 14.89 4.66 -17.00
N THR A 308 14.28 5.34 -16.02
CA THR A 308 14.99 6.29 -15.16
C THR A 308 15.91 5.55 -14.19
N ASP A 309 17.07 6.12 -13.91
CA ASP A 309 18.05 5.53 -12.97
C ASP A 309 17.43 5.24 -11.60
N MET A 310 16.64 6.20 -11.07
CA MET A 310 15.92 6.04 -9.81
C MET A 310 14.96 4.85 -9.82
N PHE A 311 14.22 4.65 -10.93
CA PHE A 311 13.32 3.51 -11.05
C PHE A 311 14.09 2.19 -11.06
N GLN A 312 15.17 2.12 -11.85
CA GLN A 312 15.99 0.92 -11.95
C GLN A 312 16.67 0.57 -10.62
N GLU A 313 17.16 1.57 -9.90
CA GLU A 313 17.73 1.37 -8.57
C GLU A 313 16.68 0.81 -7.58
N ASN A 314 15.50 1.42 -7.52
CA ASN A 314 14.41 0.95 -6.66
C ASN A 314 13.94 -0.46 -7.06
N LEU A 315 13.85 -0.75 -8.36
CA LEU A 315 13.48 -2.07 -8.85
C LEU A 315 14.50 -3.15 -8.45
N ASN A 316 15.79 -2.84 -8.54
CA ASN A 316 16.83 -3.75 -8.12
C ASN A 316 16.77 -4.00 -6.60
N GLN A 317 16.50 -2.98 -5.79
CA GLN A 317 16.30 -3.12 -4.34
C GLN A 317 15.10 -4.01 -4.02
N GLU A 318 13.96 -3.81 -4.68
CA GLU A 318 12.76 -4.63 -4.51
C GLU A 318 13.02 -6.10 -4.92
N HIS A 319 13.64 -6.32 -6.08
CA HIS A 319 13.99 -7.67 -6.54
C HIS A 319 14.94 -8.38 -5.58
N THR A 320 15.95 -7.69 -5.08
CA THR A 320 16.88 -8.19 -4.07
C THR A 320 16.13 -8.59 -2.80
N SER A 321 15.29 -7.69 -2.28
CA SER A 321 14.47 -7.94 -1.09
C SER A 321 13.56 -9.17 -1.25
N LEU A 322 12.93 -9.35 -2.41
CA LEU A 322 12.09 -10.52 -2.70
C LEU A 322 12.90 -11.83 -2.66
N ILE A 323 14.10 -11.83 -3.26
CA ILE A 323 14.97 -13.02 -3.28
C ILE A 323 15.44 -13.36 -1.87
N LEU A 324 15.92 -12.36 -1.12
CA LEU A 324 16.36 -12.55 0.27
C LEU A 324 15.23 -13.13 1.13
N LYS A 325 14.03 -12.57 1.01
CA LYS A 325 12.85 -13.04 1.75
C LYS A 325 12.46 -14.48 1.38
N ASP A 326 12.56 -14.85 0.11
CA ASP A 326 12.24 -16.19 -0.35
C ASP A 326 13.22 -17.23 0.22
N VAL A 327 14.53 -16.96 0.11
CA VAL A 327 15.58 -17.83 0.69
C VAL A 327 15.45 -17.93 2.21
N MET A 328 15.12 -16.82 2.89
CA MET A 328 14.92 -16.83 4.34
C MET A 328 13.68 -17.64 4.74
N ASN A 329 12.60 -17.57 3.97
CA ASN A 329 11.42 -18.38 4.22
C ASN A 329 11.70 -19.88 4.08
N ASP A 330 12.48 -20.27 3.07
CA ASP A 330 12.88 -21.68 2.90
C ASP A 330 13.68 -22.18 4.13
N ILE A 331 14.64 -21.37 4.62
CA ILE A 331 15.41 -21.70 5.83
C ILE A 331 14.50 -21.83 7.06
N ILE A 332 13.51 -20.92 7.21
CA ILE A 332 12.58 -20.95 8.34
C ILE A 332 11.68 -22.20 8.28
N ILE A 333 11.18 -22.54 7.09
CA ILE A 333 10.33 -23.72 6.88
C ILE A 333 11.11 -25.00 7.18
N ASP A 334 12.33 -25.13 6.66
CA ASP A 334 13.19 -26.30 6.83
C ASP A 334 13.61 -26.50 8.29
N SER A 335 13.78 -25.40 9.05
CA SER A 335 14.21 -25.43 10.47
C SER A 335 13.07 -25.65 11.48
N GLY A 336 11.81 -25.69 11.04
CA GLY A 336 10.65 -25.83 11.93
C GLY A 336 10.42 -24.64 12.86
N SER A 337 10.83 -23.44 12.46
CA SER A 337 10.64 -22.12 13.11
C SER A 337 11.29 -21.88 14.48
N VAL A 338 11.59 -22.89 15.27
CA VAL A 338 12.11 -22.73 16.65
C VAL A 338 13.59 -22.33 16.69
N ASN A 339 14.38 -22.63 15.67
CA ASN A 339 15.83 -22.46 15.66
C ASN A 339 16.36 -21.79 14.37
N TRP A 340 15.52 -21.05 13.67
CA TRP A 340 15.82 -20.47 12.35
C TRP A 340 17.08 -19.57 12.36
N GLN A 341 17.36 -18.86 13.45
CA GLN A 341 18.53 -18.00 13.58
C GLN A 341 19.84 -18.80 13.50
N ASN A 342 19.92 -19.93 14.20
CA ASN A 342 21.08 -20.79 14.15
C ASN A 342 21.25 -21.44 12.77
N GLU A 343 20.15 -21.87 12.14
CA GLU A 343 20.21 -22.41 10.78
C GLU A 343 20.61 -21.35 9.75
N TYR A 344 20.13 -20.12 9.90
CA TYR A 344 20.59 -19.00 9.10
C TYR A 344 22.09 -18.75 9.26
N PHE A 345 22.61 -18.74 10.49
CA PHE A 345 24.04 -18.57 10.74
C PHE A 345 24.89 -19.71 10.14
N LYS A 346 24.44 -20.95 10.25
CA LYS A 346 25.11 -22.09 9.60
C LYS A 346 25.11 -21.95 8.08
N PHE A 347 23.96 -21.63 7.50
CA PHE A 347 23.81 -21.40 6.05
C PHE A 347 24.73 -20.28 5.57
N ARG A 348 24.65 -19.10 6.20
CA ARG A 348 25.48 -17.94 5.91
C ARG A 348 26.97 -18.24 6.00
N ASN A 349 27.41 -18.91 7.06
CA ASN A 349 28.82 -19.31 7.25
C ASN A 349 29.26 -20.31 6.18
N GLY A 350 28.42 -21.24 5.82
CA GLY A 350 28.68 -22.18 4.71
C GLY A 350 28.85 -21.49 3.36
N LEU A 351 28.13 -20.40 3.10
CA LEU A 351 28.34 -19.55 1.91
C LEU A 351 29.64 -18.74 2.00
N ALA A 352 29.93 -18.16 3.16
CA ALA A 352 31.11 -17.34 3.37
C ALA A 352 32.41 -18.13 3.19
N VAL A 353 32.49 -19.37 3.69
CA VAL A 353 33.66 -20.27 3.54
C VAL A 353 33.92 -20.61 2.05
N LYS A 354 32.87 -20.67 1.21
CA LYS A 354 33.00 -20.94 -0.22
C LYS A 354 33.24 -19.70 -1.07
N SER A 355 33.32 -18.53 -0.44
CA SER A 355 33.43 -17.25 -1.13
C SER A 355 34.74 -16.53 -0.78
N LYS A 356 35.29 -15.77 -1.73
CA LYS A 356 36.42 -14.87 -1.45
C LYS A 356 35.85 -13.52 -1.04
N ILE A 357 35.99 -13.19 0.26
CA ILE A 357 35.55 -11.90 0.80
C ILE A 357 36.81 -11.09 1.16
N PHE A 358 36.97 -9.93 0.55
CA PHE A 358 37.99 -8.97 0.85
C PHE A 358 37.36 -7.71 1.44
N ILE A 359 37.84 -7.29 2.62
CA ILE A 359 37.38 -6.07 3.30
C ILE A 359 38.54 -5.12 3.45
N ASP A 360 38.47 -3.95 2.80
CA ASP A 360 39.40 -2.87 3.06
C ASP A 360 38.97 -2.10 4.32
N SER A 361 39.46 -2.59 5.46
CA SER A 361 39.15 -1.98 6.76
C SER A 361 39.70 -0.57 6.90
N THR A 362 40.70 -0.19 6.10
CA THR A 362 41.24 1.18 6.10
C THR A 362 40.27 2.14 5.51
N GLN A 363 39.69 1.77 4.38
CA GLN A 363 38.61 2.57 3.77
C GLN A 363 37.38 2.68 4.67
N VAL A 364 36.94 1.60 5.30
CA VAL A 364 35.79 1.64 6.23
C VAL A 364 36.01 2.62 7.37
N LYS A 365 37.24 2.68 7.90
CA LYS A 365 37.60 3.60 8.99
C LYS A 365 37.78 5.05 8.53
N SER A 366 38.32 5.26 7.33
CA SER A 366 38.68 6.58 6.81
C SER A 366 37.51 7.35 6.16
N PHE A 367 36.33 6.72 5.97
CA PHE A 367 35.16 7.45 5.47
C PHE A 367 34.85 8.63 6.40
N PRO A 368 34.68 9.86 5.85
CA PRO A 368 34.32 11.02 6.65
C PRO A 368 32.99 10.78 7.38
N MET A 369 32.96 11.07 8.69
CA MET A 369 31.72 11.01 9.45
C MET A 369 30.77 12.07 8.92
N VAL A 370 29.52 11.70 8.69
CA VAL A 370 28.45 12.67 8.46
C VAL A 370 28.04 13.17 9.84
N MET A 371 28.45 14.39 10.18
CA MET A 371 27.84 15.08 11.32
C MET A 371 26.37 15.31 10.95
N GLU A 372 25.45 14.91 11.81
CA GLU A 372 24.06 15.37 11.71
C GLU A 372 24.09 16.88 11.64
N ALA A 373 23.69 17.44 10.51
CA ALA A 373 23.32 18.83 10.50
C ALA A 373 22.17 18.94 11.48
N SER A 374 22.39 19.60 12.60
CA SER A 374 21.36 19.92 13.58
C SER A 374 20.17 20.52 12.85
N LEU A 375 19.11 19.74 12.70
CA LEU A 375 17.81 20.15 12.19
C LEU A 375 17.08 21.03 13.20
#